data_42aff99d1eb227d29a2e842279215bcc
#
_entry.id   42aff99d1eb227d29a2e842279215bcc
#
_cell.length_a   1.000
_cell.length_b   1.000
_cell.length_c   1.000
_cell.angle_alpha   90.00
_cell.angle_beta   90.00
_cell.angle_gamma   90.00
#
_symmetry.space_group_name_H-M   'P 1'
#
loop_
_entity.id
_entity.type
_entity.pdbx_description
1 polymer ?
#
loop_
_entity_poly.entity_id
_entity_poly.type
_entity_poly.pdbx_seq_one_letter_code
_entity_poly.pdbx_strand_id
1 'polypeptide(L)'
;MRILSIDSSLGTQVAVVDTTETAGLPVTCPVQVLSRAEQADTRRHAESLGQMLSEALSAPGVADRPLDAVVAATGPAPFTGLRAGLVTARVVGRTRGIPVHGVSSLDAVARLALDEFGARQGEKDPVVLVATDARRREVYAALFRANGPDDVTRLTEISVCPPAQVAECIAVQTPEQGSGAGTIDAVAGSGAALYPELVGTASCHEVLAPVSGDALTQVRIALARLGRGEELGTQPLYLRHADVQMPAARKRVR
;
A
#
# COMPACT_ATOMS: atom_id res chain seq x y z
N MET A 1 -21.47 4.52 -1.85
CA MET A 1 -20.50 5.62 -2.12
C MET A 1 -19.72 5.30 -3.38
N ARG A 2 -19.42 6.34 -4.20
CA ARG A 2 -18.52 6.18 -5.38
C ARG A 2 -17.14 6.70 -5.04
N ILE A 3 -16.14 5.83 -5.08
CA ILE A 3 -14.79 6.13 -4.61
C ILE A 3 -13.79 5.95 -5.76
N LEU A 4 -12.95 6.96 -5.96
CA LEU A 4 -11.76 6.87 -6.79
C LEU A 4 -10.60 6.38 -5.93
N SER A 5 -9.89 5.34 -6.34
CA SER A 5 -8.66 4.90 -5.69
C SER A 5 -7.46 5.07 -6.62
N ILE A 6 -6.34 5.56 -6.08
CA ILE A 6 -5.09 5.80 -6.81
C ILE A 6 -3.93 5.21 -6.02
N ASP A 7 -3.19 4.29 -6.66
CA ASP A 7 -1.90 3.79 -6.16
C ASP A 7 -0.79 4.03 -7.18
N SER A 8 0.28 4.65 -6.75
CA SER A 8 1.50 4.84 -7.55
C SER A 8 2.75 4.43 -6.77
N SER A 9 2.60 3.54 -5.81
CA SER A 9 3.70 3.02 -4.97
C SER A 9 4.59 2.02 -5.72
N LEU A 10 4.00 1.16 -6.54
CA LEU A 10 4.69 0.24 -7.44
C LEU A 10 3.89 0.09 -8.73
N GLY A 11 4.36 0.70 -9.82
CA GLY A 11 3.52 0.91 -11.00
C GLY A 11 2.45 1.98 -10.71
N THR A 12 1.44 2.07 -11.55
CA THR A 12 0.31 3.00 -11.39
C THR A 12 -1.00 2.22 -11.51
N GLN A 13 -1.88 2.40 -10.56
CA GLN A 13 -3.20 1.81 -10.56
C GLN A 13 -4.25 2.89 -10.28
N VAL A 14 -5.34 2.85 -11.02
CA VAL A 14 -6.50 3.70 -10.84
C VAL A 14 -7.74 2.82 -10.89
N ALA A 15 -8.64 2.97 -9.92
CA ALA A 15 -9.93 2.28 -9.95
C ALA A 15 -11.04 3.22 -9.50
N VAL A 16 -12.22 3.04 -10.08
CA VAL A 16 -13.46 3.65 -9.58
C VAL A 16 -14.38 2.53 -9.14
N VAL A 17 -14.86 2.64 -7.93
CA VAL A 17 -15.70 1.62 -7.31
C VAL A 17 -16.96 2.22 -6.72
N ASP A 18 -18.04 1.45 -6.74
CA ASP A 18 -19.25 1.73 -5.96
C ASP A 18 -19.32 0.78 -4.77
N THR A 19 -19.64 1.35 -3.61
CA THR A 19 -19.93 0.61 -2.40
C THR A 19 -21.41 0.69 -2.11
N THR A 20 -22.05 -0.43 -1.85
CA THR A 20 -23.42 -0.44 -1.34
C THR A 20 -23.37 -0.24 0.17
N GLU A 21 -23.93 0.87 0.66
CA GLU A 21 -24.17 1.05 2.08
C GLU A 21 -25.29 0.11 2.52
N THR A 22 -24.92 -0.90 3.27
CA THR A 22 -25.90 -1.70 4.01
C THR A 22 -25.91 -1.15 5.44
N ALA A 23 -26.89 -0.33 5.74
CA ALA A 23 -27.05 0.28 7.06
C ALA A 23 -26.97 -0.79 8.17
N GLY A 24 -25.97 -0.68 9.06
CA GLY A 24 -25.90 -1.46 10.30
C GLY A 24 -25.20 -2.82 10.25
N LEU A 25 -24.58 -3.21 9.13
CA LEU A 25 -23.75 -4.42 9.07
C LEU A 25 -22.26 -4.09 9.13
N PRO A 26 -21.42 -4.95 9.75
CA PRO A 26 -19.98 -4.81 9.60
C PRO A 26 -19.63 -4.84 8.11
N VAL A 27 -18.71 -3.96 7.71
CA VAL A 27 -18.41 -3.67 6.31
C VAL A 27 -17.71 -4.87 5.63
N THR A 28 -18.46 -5.92 5.33
CA THR A 28 -18.20 -6.77 4.19
C THR A 28 -18.94 -6.15 3.01
N CYS A 29 -18.54 -4.95 2.63
CA CYS A 29 -19.19 -4.29 1.51
C CYS A 29 -18.80 -4.99 0.22
N PRO A 30 -19.76 -5.51 -0.56
CA PRO A 30 -19.48 -5.87 -1.93
C PRO A 30 -19.08 -4.58 -2.66
N VAL A 31 -17.80 -4.44 -2.93
CA VAL A 31 -17.28 -3.32 -3.70
C VAL A 31 -17.42 -3.70 -5.17
N GLN A 32 -18.25 -2.95 -5.90
CA GLN A 32 -18.37 -3.12 -7.34
C GLN A 32 -17.33 -2.27 -8.04
N VAL A 33 -16.44 -2.91 -8.79
CA VAL A 33 -15.49 -2.20 -9.65
C VAL A 33 -16.20 -1.72 -10.90
N LEU A 34 -16.24 -0.41 -11.11
CA LEU A 34 -16.84 0.23 -12.29
C LEU A 34 -15.80 0.46 -13.40
N SER A 35 -14.58 0.82 -12.99
CA SER A 35 -13.46 1.01 -13.90
C SER A 35 -12.16 0.68 -13.19
N ARG A 36 -11.22 0.08 -13.93
CA ARG A 36 -9.85 -0.19 -13.45
C ARG A 36 -8.87 0.01 -14.59
N ALA A 37 -7.79 0.70 -14.31
CA ALA A 37 -6.64 0.83 -15.19
C ALA A 37 -5.36 0.54 -14.40
N GLU A 38 -4.42 -0.16 -15.02
CA GLU A 38 -3.17 -0.57 -14.38
C GLU A 38 -2.01 -0.44 -15.38
N GLN A 39 -0.87 0.03 -14.87
CA GLN A 39 0.36 0.17 -15.63
C GLN A 39 1.55 -0.20 -14.74
N ALA A 40 2.27 -1.25 -15.11
CA ALA A 40 3.35 -1.83 -14.31
C ALA A 40 4.68 -1.05 -14.37
N ASP A 41 4.90 -0.18 -15.38
CA ASP A 41 6.15 0.57 -15.53
C ASP A 41 6.30 1.63 -14.43
N THR A 42 7.28 1.43 -13.56
CA THR A 42 7.57 2.31 -12.41
C THR A 42 8.27 3.61 -12.80
N ARG A 43 8.45 3.91 -14.08
CA ARG A 43 9.15 5.11 -14.57
C ARG A 43 8.22 6.12 -15.22
N ARG A 44 6.98 5.74 -15.54
CA ARG A 44 6.03 6.57 -16.30
C ARG A 44 4.82 7.04 -15.52
N HIS A 45 4.88 7.06 -14.19
CA HIS A 45 3.75 7.44 -13.36
C HIS A 45 3.10 8.78 -13.75
N ALA A 46 3.93 9.82 -13.99
CA ALA A 46 3.41 11.15 -14.31
C ALA A 46 2.78 11.23 -15.72
N GLU A 47 3.30 10.45 -16.68
CA GLU A 47 2.82 10.43 -18.05
C GLU A 47 1.52 9.63 -18.18
N SER A 48 1.43 8.47 -17.52
CA SER A 48 0.30 7.55 -17.64
C SER A 48 -0.88 7.93 -16.74
N LEU A 49 -0.64 8.48 -15.56
CA LEU A 49 -1.68 8.72 -14.55
C LEU A 49 -2.79 9.64 -15.03
N GLY A 50 -2.45 10.70 -15.78
CA GLY A 50 -3.45 11.63 -16.32
C GLY A 50 -4.40 10.97 -17.32
N GLN A 51 -3.86 10.16 -18.23
CA GLN A 51 -4.65 9.41 -19.19
C GLN A 51 -5.50 8.35 -18.50
N MET A 52 -4.90 7.52 -17.63
CA MET A 52 -5.61 6.49 -16.87
C MET A 52 -6.77 7.07 -16.06
N LEU A 53 -6.54 8.21 -15.41
CA LEU A 53 -7.59 8.92 -14.66
C LEU A 53 -8.72 9.39 -15.58
N SER A 54 -8.38 10.00 -16.73
CA SER A 54 -9.38 10.47 -17.70
C SER A 54 -10.24 9.30 -18.23
N GLU A 55 -9.60 8.20 -18.60
CA GLU A 55 -10.28 7.00 -19.06
C GLU A 55 -11.18 6.40 -17.98
N ALA A 56 -10.67 6.28 -16.75
CA ALA A 56 -11.44 5.74 -15.63
C ALA A 56 -12.68 6.58 -15.30
N LEU A 57 -12.54 7.91 -15.32
CA LEU A 57 -13.65 8.82 -15.02
C LEU A 57 -14.66 8.96 -16.17
N SER A 58 -14.26 8.64 -17.39
CA SER A 58 -15.14 8.67 -18.58
C SER A 58 -15.78 7.31 -18.88
N ALA A 59 -15.45 6.29 -18.10
CA ALA A 59 -15.98 4.94 -18.34
C ALA A 59 -17.52 4.90 -18.19
N PRO A 60 -18.21 4.05 -18.97
CA PRO A 60 -19.66 3.85 -18.81
C PRO A 60 -19.99 3.43 -17.36
N GLY A 61 -21.03 4.05 -16.79
CA GLY A 61 -21.41 3.81 -15.39
C GLY A 61 -20.59 4.58 -14.36
N VAL A 62 -19.52 5.30 -14.75
CA VAL A 62 -18.77 6.20 -13.86
C VAL A 62 -19.17 7.65 -14.06
N ALA A 63 -19.32 8.08 -15.31
CA ALA A 63 -19.61 9.47 -15.65
C ALA A 63 -21.03 9.94 -15.27
N ASP A 64 -21.93 9.02 -14.98
CA ASP A 64 -23.34 9.26 -14.65
C ASP A 64 -23.58 9.82 -13.24
N ARG A 65 -22.62 9.67 -12.32
CA ARG A 65 -22.73 10.12 -10.93
C ARG A 65 -21.40 10.67 -10.41
N PRO A 66 -21.41 11.75 -9.60
CA PRO A 66 -20.18 12.29 -9.03
C PRO A 66 -19.48 11.31 -8.07
N LEU A 67 -18.19 11.52 -7.87
CA LEU A 67 -17.40 10.83 -6.84
C LEU A 67 -17.78 11.38 -5.46
N ASP A 68 -17.80 10.51 -4.46
CA ASP A 68 -18.06 10.86 -3.06
C ASP A 68 -16.75 11.01 -2.25
N ALA A 69 -15.69 10.30 -2.63
CA ALA A 69 -14.38 10.35 -1.97
C ALA A 69 -13.24 9.92 -2.90
N VAL A 70 -12.01 10.19 -2.47
CA VAL A 70 -10.78 9.64 -3.06
C VAL A 70 -10.01 8.87 -2.01
N VAL A 71 -9.48 7.70 -2.35
CA VAL A 71 -8.51 6.94 -1.56
C VAL A 71 -7.17 6.95 -2.29
N ALA A 72 -6.07 7.16 -1.57
CA ALA A 72 -4.74 7.22 -2.17
C ALA A 72 -3.70 6.48 -1.33
N ALA A 73 -2.78 5.79 -2.00
CA ALA A 73 -1.62 5.21 -1.37
C ALA A 73 -0.70 6.29 -0.79
N THR A 74 -0.35 6.17 0.49
CA THR A 74 0.58 7.09 1.17
C THR A 74 2.02 6.59 1.21
N GLY A 75 2.30 5.44 0.61
CA GLY A 75 3.59 4.80 0.67
C GLY A 75 3.75 3.86 1.89
N PRO A 76 4.99 3.50 2.25
CA PRO A 76 6.23 3.99 1.65
C PRO A 76 6.44 3.48 0.22
N ALA A 77 7.14 4.28 -0.56
CA ALA A 77 7.43 3.98 -1.96
C ALA A 77 8.55 4.89 -2.50
N PRO A 78 9.11 4.61 -3.68
CA PRO A 78 10.01 5.52 -4.34
C PRO A 78 9.37 6.90 -4.56
N PHE A 79 10.11 7.93 -4.19
CA PHE A 79 9.67 9.30 -3.98
C PHE A 79 8.85 9.92 -5.13
N THR A 80 9.29 9.74 -6.40
CA THR A 80 8.66 10.38 -7.56
C THR A 80 7.29 9.79 -7.86
N GLY A 81 7.16 8.47 -7.86
CA GLY A 81 5.91 7.78 -8.10
C GLY A 81 4.86 8.14 -7.06
N LEU A 82 5.22 7.97 -5.78
CA LEU A 82 4.32 8.28 -4.66
C LEU A 82 3.74 9.70 -4.73
N ARG A 83 4.58 10.69 -5.05
CA ARG A 83 4.13 12.07 -5.20
C ARG A 83 3.12 12.26 -6.33
N ALA A 84 3.34 11.62 -7.47
CA ALA A 84 2.44 11.75 -8.61
C ALA A 84 1.02 11.33 -8.22
N GLY A 85 0.84 10.16 -7.58
CA GLY A 85 -0.46 9.68 -7.12
C GLY A 85 -1.10 10.57 -6.05
N LEU A 86 -0.34 10.92 -5.00
CA LEU A 86 -0.86 11.75 -3.91
C LEU A 86 -1.26 13.15 -4.36
N VAL A 87 -0.46 13.79 -5.21
CA VAL A 87 -0.81 15.12 -5.75
C VAL A 87 -2.05 15.03 -6.61
N THR A 88 -2.15 14.03 -7.48
CA THR A 88 -3.34 13.81 -8.32
C THR A 88 -4.59 13.59 -7.46
N ALA A 89 -4.52 12.73 -6.44
CA ALA A 89 -5.63 12.49 -5.53
C ALA A 89 -6.09 13.77 -4.82
N ARG A 90 -5.15 14.56 -4.29
CA ARG A 90 -5.45 15.84 -3.63
C ARG A 90 -6.03 16.88 -4.59
N VAL A 91 -5.55 16.94 -5.84
CA VAL A 91 -6.11 17.84 -6.86
C VAL A 91 -7.55 17.44 -7.18
N VAL A 92 -7.83 16.15 -7.40
CA VAL A 92 -9.20 15.65 -7.62
C VAL A 92 -10.10 15.99 -6.43
N GLY A 93 -9.66 15.66 -5.21
CA GLY A 93 -10.42 15.99 -4.00
C GLY A 93 -10.74 17.46 -3.88
N ARG A 94 -9.75 18.34 -4.07
CA ARG A 94 -9.91 19.79 -4.00
C ARG A 94 -10.84 20.34 -5.08
N THR A 95 -10.68 19.91 -6.32
CA THR A 95 -11.49 20.42 -7.44
C THR A 95 -12.93 19.96 -7.40
N ARG A 96 -13.19 18.81 -6.78
CA ARG A 96 -14.53 18.24 -6.63
C ARG A 96 -15.17 18.52 -5.26
N GLY A 97 -14.44 19.11 -4.31
CA GLY A 97 -14.93 19.38 -2.96
C GLY A 97 -15.22 18.13 -2.14
N ILE A 98 -14.48 17.03 -2.37
CA ILE A 98 -14.67 15.74 -1.72
C ILE A 98 -13.45 15.35 -0.87
N PRO A 99 -13.63 14.54 0.19
CA PRO A 99 -12.55 14.10 1.05
C PRO A 99 -11.54 13.20 0.32
N VAL A 100 -10.28 13.24 0.80
CA VAL A 100 -9.19 12.35 0.35
C VAL A 100 -8.66 11.61 1.55
N HIS A 101 -8.64 10.28 1.47
CA HIS A 101 -8.20 9.38 2.52
C HIS A 101 -6.93 8.66 2.13
N GLY A 102 -5.97 8.57 3.05
CA GLY A 102 -4.69 7.92 2.84
C GLY A 102 -4.66 6.49 3.40
N VAL A 103 -4.08 5.56 2.66
CA VAL A 103 -3.81 4.19 3.11
C VAL A 103 -2.35 3.85 2.84
N SER A 104 -1.68 3.21 3.79
CA SER A 104 -0.29 2.76 3.59
C SER A 104 -0.22 1.69 2.51
N SER A 105 0.77 1.79 1.62
CA SER A 105 0.99 0.81 0.57
C SER A 105 1.31 -0.59 1.13
N LEU A 106 2.04 -0.65 2.26
CA LEU A 106 2.34 -1.92 2.91
C LEU A 106 1.09 -2.56 3.52
N ASP A 107 0.17 -1.75 4.05
CA ASP A 107 -1.08 -2.26 4.63
C ASP A 107 -1.93 -2.97 3.54
N ALA A 108 -1.96 -2.41 2.32
CA ALA A 108 -2.66 -3.02 1.19
C ALA A 108 -2.02 -4.34 0.74
N VAL A 109 -0.67 -4.40 0.68
CA VAL A 109 0.04 -5.66 0.40
C VAL A 109 -0.23 -6.69 1.49
N ALA A 110 -0.20 -6.28 2.76
CA ALA A 110 -0.46 -7.15 3.90
C ALA A 110 -1.87 -7.75 3.84
N ARG A 111 -2.89 -6.93 3.52
CA ARG A 111 -4.27 -7.42 3.44
C ARG A 111 -4.44 -8.45 2.32
N LEU A 112 -3.87 -8.19 1.14
CA LEU A 112 -3.88 -9.16 0.04
C LEU A 112 -3.17 -10.46 0.40
N ALA A 113 -2.02 -10.36 1.06
CA ALA A 113 -1.25 -11.52 1.50
C ALA A 113 -2.04 -12.36 2.53
N LEU A 114 -2.71 -11.71 3.47
CA LEU A 114 -3.56 -12.38 4.46
C LEU A 114 -4.80 -13.02 3.81
N ASP A 115 -5.40 -12.40 2.79
CA ASP A 115 -6.49 -13.00 2.02
C ASP A 115 -6.02 -14.27 1.30
N GLU A 116 -4.84 -14.21 0.65
CA GLU A 116 -4.25 -15.36 -0.03
C GLU A 116 -3.90 -16.49 0.94
N PHE A 117 -3.30 -16.15 2.09
CA PHE A 117 -2.96 -17.13 3.12
C PHE A 117 -4.22 -17.81 3.67
N GLY A 118 -5.26 -17.04 4.01
CA GLY A 118 -6.53 -17.56 4.52
C GLY A 118 -7.22 -18.49 3.52
N ALA A 119 -7.17 -18.16 2.22
CA ALA A 119 -7.72 -19.01 1.17
C ALA A 119 -7.00 -20.37 1.05
N ARG A 120 -5.70 -20.43 1.40
CA ARG A 120 -4.88 -21.65 1.32
C ARG A 120 -4.88 -22.47 2.61
N GLN A 121 -4.85 -21.82 3.78
CA GLN A 121 -4.55 -22.43 5.08
C GLN A 121 -5.75 -22.46 6.05
N GLY A 122 -6.87 -21.82 5.70
CA GLY A 122 -8.08 -21.75 6.56
C GLY A 122 -7.94 -20.75 7.72
N GLU A 123 -8.73 -20.97 8.79
CA GLU A 123 -8.83 -20.07 9.95
C GLU A 123 -7.57 -20.13 10.83
N LYS A 124 -6.51 -19.49 10.40
CA LYS A 124 -5.34 -19.16 11.23
C LYS A 124 -5.27 -17.64 11.39
N ASP A 125 -4.62 -17.19 12.44
CA ASP A 125 -4.27 -15.78 12.65
C ASP A 125 -2.76 -15.59 12.33
N PRO A 126 -2.37 -15.59 11.04
CA PRO A 126 -0.98 -15.59 10.64
C PRO A 126 -0.33 -14.22 10.85
N VAL A 127 0.98 -14.27 11.11
CA VAL A 127 1.86 -13.10 11.02
C VAL A 127 2.53 -13.09 9.66
N VAL A 128 2.31 -12.03 8.88
CA VAL A 128 2.90 -11.85 7.56
C VAL A 128 3.98 -10.76 7.61
N LEU A 129 5.18 -11.09 7.12
CA LEU A 129 6.20 -10.11 6.83
C LEU A 129 5.92 -9.50 5.45
N VAL A 130 5.64 -8.21 5.40
CA VAL A 130 5.60 -7.46 4.15
C VAL A 130 6.93 -6.77 3.94
N ALA A 131 7.57 -7.05 2.80
CA ALA A 131 8.79 -6.39 2.38
C ALA A 131 8.66 -5.88 0.94
N THR A 132 8.72 -4.56 0.75
CA THR A 132 8.67 -3.94 -0.58
C THR A 132 10.00 -3.28 -0.95
N ASP A 133 10.34 -3.24 -2.23
CA ASP A 133 11.61 -2.69 -2.72
C ASP A 133 11.73 -1.19 -2.41
N ALA A 134 12.73 -0.84 -1.58
CA ALA A 134 13.06 0.55 -1.26
C ALA A 134 14.17 1.12 -2.17
N ARG A 135 14.55 0.39 -3.23
CA ARG A 135 15.72 0.65 -4.08
C ARG A 135 17.06 0.53 -3.32
N ARG A 136 18.18 0.55 -4.05
CA ARG A 136 19.56 0.50 -3.51
C ARG A 136 19.83 -0.72 -2.62
N ARG A 137 19.21 -1.87 -2.93
CA ARG A 137 19.31 -3.11 -2.17
C ARG A 137 18.80 -2.97 -0.73
N GLU A 138 17.76 -2.18 -0.54
CA GLU A 138 17.02 -2.06 0.72
C GLU A 138 15.54 -2.38 0.50
N VAL A 139 14.86 -2.70 1.59
CA VAL A 139 13.42 -2.93 1.61
C VAL A 139 12.75 -2.08 2.67
N TYR A 140 11.48 -1.71 2.42
CA TYR A 140 10.56 -1.29 3.46
C TYR A 140 9.94 -2.55 4.03
N ALA A 141 10.10 -2.81 5.32
CA ALA A 141 9.65 -4.04 5.95
C ALA A 141 8.88 -3.80 7.25
N ALA A 142 7.79 -4.52 7.45
CA ALA A 142 7.04 -4.55 8.70
C ALA A 142 6.25 -5.85 8.84
N LEU A 143 5.88 -6.21 10.08
CA LEU A 143 5.02 -7.33 10.40
C LEU A 143 3.56 -6.91 10.49
N PHE A 144 2.68 -7.77 10.03
CA PHE A 144 1.25 -7.55 9.99
C PHE A 144 0.45 -8.76 10.44
N ARG A 145 -0.73 -8.49 10.97
CA ARG A 145 -1.79 -9.46 11.28
C ARG A 145 -3.12 -8.95 10.79
N ALA A 146 -4.10 -9.82 10.59
CA ALA A 146 -5.44 -9.41 10.22
C ALA A 146 -6.11 -8.58 11.35
N ASN A 147 -6.87 -7.56 10.96
CA ASN A 147 -7.77 -6.82 11.83
C ASN A 147 -9.17 -6.89 11.23
N GLY A 148 -9.80 -8.05 11.39
CA GLY A 148 -11.02 -8.39 10.67
C GLY A 148 -10.79 -8.73 9.19
N PRO A 149 -11.86 -8.79 8.40
CA PRO A 149 -11.77 -9.23 6.99
C PRO A 149 -11.16 -8.18 6.06
N ASP A 150 -11.28 -6.90 6.37
CA ASP A 150 -10.97 -5.81 5.43
C ASP A 150 -9.83 -4.89 5.87
N ASP A 151 -9.20 -5.15 7.04
CA ASP A 151 -8.11 -4.32 7.54
C ASP A 151 -6.97 -5.16 8.10
N VAL A 152 -5.90 -4.49 8.50
CA VAL A 152 -4.69 -5.07 9.09
C VAL A 152 -4.22 -4.27 10.30
N THR A 153 -3.62 -4.97 11.27
CA THR A 153 -2.83 -4.37 12.34
C THR A 153 -1.36 -4.51 12.01
N ARG A 154 -0.63 -3.40 12.02
CA ARG A 154 0.81 -3.39 11.92
C ARG A 154 1.40 -3.69 13.31
N LEU A 155 2.23 -4.73 13.40
CA LEU A 155 2.83 -5.19 14.65
C LEU A 155 4.17 -4.54 14.95
N THR A 156 4.85 -3.98 13.92
CA THR A 156 6.12 -3.26 14.04
C THR A 156 6.08 -1.97 13.25
N GLU A 157 6.92 -1.00 13.59
CA GLU A 157 7.15 0.15 12.72
C GLU A 157 7.78 -0.29 11.40
N ILE A 158 7.59 0.50 10.34
CA ILE A 158 8.18 0.21 9.05
C ILE A 158 9.67 0.53 9.09
N SER A 159 10.50 -0.49 8.94
CA SER A 159 11.96 -0.37 8.84
C SER A 159 12.41 -0.18 7.39
N VAL A 160 13.54 0.52 7.22
CA VAL A 160 14.28 0.58 5.94
C VAL A 160 15.65 -0.04 6.19
N CYS A 161 15.91 -1.20 5.60
CA CYS A 161 17.15 -1.92 5.83
C CYS A 161 17.49 -2.88 4.68
N PRO A 162 18.74 -3.34 4.59
CA PRO A 162 19.10 -4.43 3.69
C PRO A 162 18.28 -5.70 3.98
N PRO A 163 17.90 -6.48 2.95
CA PRO A 163 17.10 -7.70 3.12
C PRO A 163 17.65 -8.67 4.17
N ALA A 164 18.97 -8.86 4.20
CA ALA A 164 19.64 -9.75 5.15
C ALA A 164 19.54 -9.30 6.63
N GLN A 165 19.21 -8.03 6.88
CA GLN A 165 19.08 -7.45 8.23
C GLN A 165 17.64 -7.31 8.71
N VAL A 166 16.66 -7.70 7.89
CA VAL A 166 15.24 -7.51 8.23
C VAL A 166 14.88 -8.20 9.55
N ALA A 167 15.35 -9.41 9.77
CA ALA A 167 15.08 -10.15 11.02
C ALA A 167 15.59 -9.39 12.26
N GLU A 168 16.80 -8.82 12.18
CA GLU A 168 17.39 -8.04 13.26
C GLU A 168 16.63 -6.72 13.48
N CYS A 169 16.30 -6.00 12.40
CA CYS A 169 15.56 -4.75 12.46
C CYS A 169 14.17 -4.92 13.10
N ILE A 170 13.51 -6.03 12.85
CA ILE A 170 12.20 -6.35 13.44
C ILE A 170 12.34 -6.79 14.90
N ALA A 171 13.34 -7.63 15.22
CA ALA A 171 13.57 -8.12 16.58
C ALA A 171 13.83 -6.99 17.59
N VAL A 172 14.52 -5.93 17.18
CA VAL A 172 14.77 -4.74 18.02
C VAL A 172 13.48 -4.03 18.42
N GLN A 173 12.43 -4.11 17.61
CA GLN A 173 11.15 -3.43 17.85
C GLN A 173 10.17 -4.25 18.71
N THR A 174 10.45 -5.53 18.94
CA THR A 174 9.60 -6.45 19.70
C THR A 174 10.28 -7.00 20.98
N PRO A 175 10.98 -6.18 21.78
CA PRO A 175 11.84 -6.69 22.88
C PRO A 175 11.06 -7.32 24.04
N GLU A 176 9.78 -7.01 24.22
CA GLU A 176 9.00 -7.47 25.39
C GLU A 176 8.05 -8.65 25.10
N GLN A 177 7.88 -9.02 23.86
CA GLN A 177 7.12 -10.22 23.52
C GLN A 177 8.04 -11.44 23.50
N GLY A 178 8.56 -11.78 24.67
CA GLY A 178 9.19 -13.07 24.89
C GLY A 178 8.24 -14.16 24.36
N SER A 179 8.66 -14.91 23.35
CA SER A 179 7.93 -15.98 22.68
C SER A 179 6.70 -15.58 21.86
N GLY A 180 6.36 -14.30 21.73
CA GLY A 180 5.09 -13.85 21.12
C GLY A 180 5.20 -13.01 19.86
N ALA A 181 6.40 -12.67 19.35
CA ALA A 181 6.58 -12.44 17.92
C ALA A 181 6.42 -13.83 17.29
N GLY A 182 5.19 -14.19 17.05
CA GLY A 182 4.81 -15.51 16.52
C GLY A 182 5.67 -15.77 15.30
N THR A 183 5.96 -17.02 15.07
CA THR A 183 6.57 -17.52 13.84
C THR A 183 6.04 -16.71 12.68
N ILE A 184 6.90 -16.05 11.89
CA ILE A 184 6.45 -15.39 10.67
C ILE A 184 5.94 -16.50 9.77
N ASP A 185 4.66 -16.46 9.42
CA ASP A 185 4.00 -17.55 8.69
C ASP A 185 4.19 -17.42 7.19
N ALA A 186 4.34 -16.19 6.68
CA ALA A 186 4.55 -15.94 5.27
C ALA A 186 5.27 -14.60 5.02
N VAL A 187 5.84 -14.46 3.82
CA VAL A 187 6.48 -13.23 3.33
C VAL A 187 5.78 -12.77 2.06
N ALA A 188 5.55 -11.48 1.91
CA ALA A 188 4.93 -10.89 0.72
C ALA A 188 5.58 -9.55 0.33
N GLY A 189 5.26 -9.07 -0.85
CA GLY A 189 5.71 -7.80 -1.38
C GLY A 189 6.81 -7.92 -2.44
N SER A 190 7.07 -6.83 -3.14
CA SER A 190 8.06 -6.77 -4.24
C SER A 190 9.49 -7.07 -3.79
N GLY A 191 9.83 -6.78 -2.53
CA GLY A 191 11.10 -7.13 -1.94
C GLY A 191 11.24 -8.65 -1.75
N ALA A 192 10.18 -9.33 -1.32
CA ALA A 192 10.18 -10.78 -1.18
C ALA A 192 10.41 -11.48 -2.53
N ALA A 193 9.86 -10.93 -3.61
CA ALA A 193 10.08 -11.45 -4.96
C ALA A 193 11.50 -11.20 -5.50
N LEU A 194 12.16 -10.13 -5.05
CA LEU A 194 13.50 -9.73 -5.51
C LEU A 194 14.64 -10.35 -4.71
N TYR A 195 14.43 -10.61 -3.43
CA TYR A 195 15.48 -10.98 -2.47
C TYR A 195 15.16 -12.31 -1.79
N PRO A 196 15.68 -13.44 -2.32
CA PRO A 196 15.42 -14.78 -1.76
C PRO A 196 15.82 -14.94 -0.29
N GLU A 197 16.79 -14.17 0.19
CA GLU A 197 17.21 -14.16 1.59
C GLU A 197 16.11 -13.80 2.58
N LEU A 198 15.08 -13.08 2.15
CA LEU A 198 13.91 -12.76 2.99
C LEU A 198 13.09 -13.99 3.35
N VAL A 199 13.10 -15.03 2.51
CA VAL A 199 12.39 -16.28 2.76
C VAL A 199 13.02 -17.06 3.91
N GLY A 200 14.34 -16.92 4.10
CA GLY A 200 15.11 -17.60 5.16
C GLY A 200 15.05 -16.89 6.53
N THR A 201 14.49 -15.68 6.61
CA THR A 201 14.44 -14.91 7.87
C THR A 201 13.38 -15.41 8.85
N ALA A 202 12.53 -16.31 8.43
CA ALA A 202 11.44 -16.83 9.22
C ALA A 202 11.43 -18.36 9.21
N SER A 203 10.72 -18.94 10.16
CA SER A 203 10.38 -20.36 10.17
C SER A 203 9.45 -20.74 8.99
N CYS A 204 9.08 -19.78 8.19
CA CYS A 204 8.19 -19.89 7.05
C CYS A 204 9.00 -19.87 5.75
N HIS A 205 8.75 -20.85 4.91
CA HIS A 205 9.31 -20.94 3.57
C HIS A 205 8.30 -20.54 2.49
N GLU A 206 7.19 -19.89 2.89
CA GLU A 206 6.13 -19.51 1.96
C GLU A 206 6.27 -18.05 1.56
N VAL A 207 6.38 -17.82 0.25
CA VAL A 207 6.28 -16.49 -0.37
C VAL A 207 4.90 -16.38 -1.00
N LEU A 208 4.14 -15.39 -0.57
CA LEU A 208 2.83 -15.09 -1.12
C LEU A 208 2.95 -14.23 -2.39
N ALA A 209 2.01 -14.39 -3.31
CA ALA A 209 2.05 -13.76 -4.61
C ALA A 209 1.95 -12.22 -4.62
N PRO A 210 1.26 -11.53 -3.70
CA PRO A 210 1.14 -10.07 -3.79
C PRO A 210 2.50 -9.38 -3.75
N VAL A 211 2.88 -8.74 -4.85
CA VAL A 211 4.11 -7.92 -4.95
C VAL A 211 3.83 -6.45 -4.68
N SER A 212 2.59 -5.99 -4.89
CA SER A 212 2.07 -4.66 -4.58
C SER A 212 0.68 -4.76 -4.00
N GLY A 213 0.24 -3.73 -3.31
CA GLY A 213 -1.17 -3.53 -3.01
C GLY A 213 -1.98 -3.27 -4.28
N ASP A 214 -3.28 -3.25 -4.16
CA ASP A 214 -4.17 -2.82 -5.24
C ASP A 214 -5.15 -1.73 -4.79
N ALA A 215 -5.69 -1.02 -5.78
CA ALA A 215 -6.60 0.07 -5.56
C ALA A 215 -7.91 -0.36 -4.84
N LEU A 216 -8.37 -1.59 -5.04
CA LEU A 216 -9.56 -2.12 -4.39
C LEU A 216 -9.31 -2.42 -2.91
N THR A 217 -8.21 -3.07 -2.60
CA THR A 217 -7.82 -3.38 -1.21
C THR A 217 -7.62 -2.11 -0.39
N GLN A 218 -7.08 -1.05 -0.98
CA GLN A 218 -6.99 0.25 -0.31
C GLN A 218 -8.36 0.81 0.06
N VAL A 219 -9.37 0.67 -0.81
CA VAL A 219 -10.74 1.10 -0.50
C VAL A 219 -11.33 0.27 0.65
N ARG A 220 -11.14 -1.05 0.65
CA ARG A 220 -11.58 -1.94 1.74
C ARG A 220 -11.02 -1.48 3.09
N ILE A 221 -9.70 -1.27 3.17
CA ILE A 221 -9.01 -0.80 4.38
C ILE A 221 -9.53 0.58 4.79
N ALA A 222 -9.65 1.51 3.85
CA ALA A 222 -10.13 2.85 4.14
C ALA A 222 -11.54 2.83 4.73
N LEU A 223 -12.47 2.07 4.14
CA LEU A 223 -13.84 1.96 4.62
C LEU A 223 -13.92 1.31 6.01
N ALA A 224 -13.15 0.26 6.26
CA ALA A 224 -13.10 -0.39 7.56
C ALA A 224 -12.63 0.57 8.66
N ARG A 225 -11.59 1.38 8.39
CA ARG A 225 -11.05 2.37 9.33
C ARG A 225 -11.98 3.55 9.53
N LEU A 226 -12.55 4.10 8.46
CA LEU A 226 -13.54 5.18 8.52
C LEU A 226 -14.79 4.75 9.29
N GLY A 227 -15.23 3.50 9.13
CA GLY A 227 -16.34 2.92 9.88
C GLY A 227 -16.10 2.86 11.40
N ARG A 228 -14.82 2.85 11.83
CA ARG A 228 -14.41 2.96 13.24
C ARG A 228 -14.16 4.41 13.69
N GLY A 229 -14.36 5.39 12.81
CA GLY A 229 -14.14 6.81 13.11
C GLY A 229 -12.67 7.24 13.05
N GLU A 230 -11.80 6.47 12.40
CA GLU A 230 -10.39 6.82 12.25
C GLU A 230 -10.19 7.94 11.22
N GLU A 231 -9.27 8.86 11.47
CA GLU A 231 -8.83 9.86 10.51
C GLU A 231 -7.72 9.31 9.62
N LEU A 232 -7.93 9.31 8.30
CA LEU A 232 -6.98 8.80 7.31
C LEU A 232 -6.25 9.95 6.61
N GLY A 233 -5.18 10.41 7.26
CA GLY A 233 -4.34 11.49 6.73
C GLY A 233 -3.62 11.10 5.43
N THR A 234 -3.45 12.07 4.52
CA THR A 234 -2.76 11.87 3.23
C THR A 234 -1.29 12.29 3.27
N GLN A 235 -0.66 12.34 4.44
CA GLN A 235 0.77 12.66 4.53
C GLN A 235 1.59 11.49 3.95
N PRO A 236 2.55 11.78 3.04
CA PRO A 236 3.38 10.72 2.48
C PRO A 236 4.34 10.15 3.54
N LEU A 237 4.46 8.85 3.58
CA LEU A 237 5.40 8.14 4.44
C LEU A 237 6.82 8.18 3.83
N TYR A 238 7.53 9.27 4.05
CA TYR A 238 8.92 9.43 3.63
C TYR A 238 9.86 8.84 4.67
N LEU A 239 10.11 7.55 4.60
CA LEU A 239 11.00 6.83 5.52
C LEU A 239 12.47 6.94 5.11
N ARG A 240 12.74 7.41 3.90
CA ARG A 240 14.09 7.61 3.40
C ARG A 240 14.39 9.09 3.25
N HIS A 241 15.49 9.55 3.88
CA HIS A 241 15.98 10.89 3.66
C HIS A 241 16.50 11.03 2.22
N ALA A 242 16.20 12.16 1.57
CA ALA A 242 16.80 12.48 0.30
C ALA A 242 18.31 12.67 0.52
N ASP A 243 19.13 11.80 -0.09
CA ASP A 243 20.57 12.00 -0.13
C ASP A 243 20.86 13.20 -1.05
N VAL A 244 20.87 14.38 -0.49
CA VAL A 244 21.36 15.57 -1.20
C VAL A 244 22.88 15.48 -1.21
N GLN A 245 23.46 14.92 -2.26
CA GLN A 245 24.88 15.11 -2.52
C GLN A 245 25.08 16.57 -2.92
N MET A 246 25.80 17.31 -2.08
CA MET A 246 26.26 18.65 -2.45
C MET A 246 27.03 18.54 -3.76
N PRO A 247 26.72 19.34 -4.80
CA PRO A 247 27.50 19.34 -6.01
C PRO A 247 28.97 19.59 -5.67
N ALA A 248 29.87 18.76 -6.19
CA ALA A 248 31.31 19.02 -6.03
C ALA A 248 31.60 20.43 -6.51
N ALA A 249 32.35 21.20 -5.70
CA ALA A 249 32.65 22.58 -5.98
C ALA A 249 33.17 22.71 -7.43
N ARG A 250 32.47 23.49 -8.26
CA ARG A 250 32.90 23.76 -9.63
C ARG A 250 34.32 24.30 -9.60
N LYS A 251 35.26 23.57 -10.21
CA LYS A 251 36.62 24.12 -10.48
C LYS A 251 36.44 25.44 -11.21
N ARG A 252 36.86 26.53 -10.57
CA ARG A 252 37.01 27.81 -11.27
C ARG A 252 38.03 27.61 -12.39
N VAL A 253 37.57 27.67 -13.63
CA VAL A 253 38.44 27.78 -14.77
C VAL A 253 39.05 29.18 -14.68
N ARG A 254 40.39 29.25 -14.61
CA ARG A 254 41.16 30.49 -14.71
C ARG A 254 41.29 30.84 -16.18
#